data_f0a9077c27683c03aed201f1f54634e4
#
_entry.id   f0a9077c27683c03aed201f1f54634e4
#
_cell.length_a   1.000
_cell.length_b   1.000
_cell.length_c   1.000
_cell.angle_alpha   90.00
_cell.angle_beta   90.00
_cell.angle_gamma   90.00
#
_symmetry.space_group_name_H-M   'P 1'
#
loop_
_entity.id
_entity.type
_entity.pdbx_description
1 polymer ?
#
loop_
_entity_poly.entity_id
_entity_poly.type
_entity_poly.pdbx_seq_one_letter_code
_entity_poly.pdbx_strand_id
1 'polypeptide(L)'
;MSIEIKGVIIGEGKPKVCVPIVESHDEAILNKLKEFNELEVDMIELRIDFYENIHQEDALRNLFLNIAALQIQKPVILTIRTAAEGGEIEIDSKDYFNVYKLAVEANAFDIYDVELALGTNMAIELRTLIHDAGKYMLMSSHNFDRTPEVDSLMQKFRSMDSLEADIMKVAVMPEDYQDLLNLLSF
;
A
#
# COMPACT_ATOMS: atom_id res chain seq x y z
N MET A 1 -7.61 15.22 -7.23
CA MET A 1 -8.86 14.96 -6.49
C MET A 1 -8.50 14.59 -5.07
N SER A 2 -9.28 15.02 -4.07
CA SER A 2 -9.14 14.54 -2.69
C SER A 2 -10.09 13.38 -2.46
N ILE A 3 -9.70 12.44 -1.60
CA ILE A 3 -10.52 11.32 -1.16
C ILE A 3 -10.64 11.36 0.36
N GLU A 4 -11.79 10.94 0.89
CA GLU A 4 -12.02 10.87 2.33
C GLU A 4 -12.22 9.42 2.75
N ILE A 5 -11.39 8.95 3.73
CA ILE A 5 -11.45 7.60 4.26
C ILE A 5 -11.44 7.70 5.79
N LYS A 6 -12.49 7.23 6.45
CA LYS A 6 -12.62 7.28 7.93
C LYS A 6 -12.32 8.67 8.52
N GLY A 7 -12.77 9.74 7.84
CA GLY A 7 -12.56 11.13 8.27
C GLY A 7 -11.18 11.72 7.94
N VAL A 8 -10.29 10.95 7.31
CA VAL A 8 -8.98 11.42 6.84
C VAL A 8 -9.10 11.84 5.39
N ILE A 9 -8.84 13.13 5.09
CA ILE A 9 -8.85 13.68 3.73
C ILE A 9 -7.44 13.58 3.15
N ILE A 10 -7.26 12.74 2.13
CA ILE A 10 -5.99 12.54 1.42
C ILE A 10 -6.01 13.38 0.14
N GLY A 11 -4.92 14.07 -0.16
CA GLY A 11 -4.80 14.94 -1.34
C GLY A 11 -5.17 16.41 -1.07
N GLU A 12 -5.51 16.78 0.17
CA GLU A 12 -5.81 18.15 0.55
C GLU A 12 -5.31 18.48 1.97
N GLY A 13 -4.99 19.76 2.19
CA GLY A 13 -4.53 20.28 3.48
C GLY A 13 -3.10 19.90 3.80
N LYS A 14 -2.81 19.57 5.08
CA LYS A 14 -1.46 19.17 5.51
C LYS A 14 -1.14 17.74 5.05
N PRO A 15 0.15 17.43 4.77
CA PRO A 15 0.59 16.06 4.55
C PRO A 15 0.14 15.13 5.68
N LYS A 16 -0.32 13.94 5.32
CA LYS A 16 -0.77 12.94 6.30
C LYS A 16 0.40 12.10 6.79
N VAL A 17 0.36 11.78 8.07
CA VAL A 17 1.36 10.90 8.69
C VAL A 17 0.87 9.46 8.63
N CYS A 18 1.60 8.63 7.89
CA CYS A 18 1.37 7.18 7.79
C CYS A 18 2.51 6.44 8.48
N VAL A 19 2.19 5.51 9.38
CA VAL A 19 3.21 4.70 10.09
C VAL A 19 3.13 3.24 9.66
N PRO A 20 4.28 2.63 9.28
CA PRO A 20 4.32 1.24 8.88
C PRO A 20 4.43 0.30 10.08
N ILE A 21 3.76 -0.86 9.98
CA ILE A 21 3.93 -2.03 10.84
C ILE A 21 4.75 -3.05 10.05
N VAL A 22 5.88 -3.46 10.62
CA VAL A 22 6.85 -4.41 10.00
C VAL A 22 7.05 -5.63 10.91
N GLU A 23 5.98 -6.10 11.51
CA GLU A 23 5.98 -7.25 12.41
C GLU A 23 5.75 -8.56 11.65
N SER A 24 6.31 -9.66 12.16
CA SER A 24 6.29 -10.96 11.49
C SER A 24 5.26 -11.95 12.05
N HIS A 25 4.68 -11.68 13.20
CA HIS A 25 3.78 -12.62 13.91
C HIS A 25 2.41 -11.99 14.18
N ASP A 26 1.36 -12.79 14.15
CA ASP A 26 -0.04 -12.38 14.36
C ASP A 26 -0.22 -11.49 15.59
N GLU A 27 0.26 -11.93 16.75
CA GLU A 27 0.07 -11.20 18.00
C GLU A 27 0.75 -9.84 17.98
N ALA A 28 1.96 -9.75 17.41
CA ALA A 28 2.71 -8.51 17.29
C ALA A 28 2.00 -7.53 16.34
N ILE A 29 1.52 -8.01 15.17
CA ILE A 29 0.74 -7.22 14.21
C ILE A 29 -0.52 -6.66 14.86
N LEU A 30 -1.32 -7.52 15.53
CA LEU A 30 -2.58 -7.12 16.15
C LEU A 30 -2.36 -6.12 17.31
N ASN A 31 -1.29 -6.29 18.08
CA ASN A 31 -0.95 -5.37 19.16
C ASN A 31 -0.49 -4.00 18.62
N LYS A 32 0.32 -3.99 17.54
CA LYS A 32 0.73 -2.74 16.89
C LYS A 32 -0.44 -2.00 16.24
N LEU A 33 -1.37 -2.69 15.62
CA LEU A 33 -2.58 -2.08 15.10
C LEU A 33 -3.40 -1.38 16.19
N LYS A 34 -3.58 -2.03 17.37
CA LYS A 34 -4.25 -1.42 18.51
C LYS A 34 -3.50 -0.21 19.06
N GLU A 35 -2.17 -0.35 19.23
CA GLU A 35 -1.29 0.73 19.69
C GLU A 35 -1.40 1.95 18.76
N PHE A 36 -1.23 1.75 17.44
CA PHE A 36 -1.22 2.84 16.46
C PHE A 36 -2.60 3.47 16.24
N ASN A 37 -3.67 2.73 16.52
CA ASN A 37 -5.02 3.30 16.52
C ASN A 37 -5.19 4.42 17.55
N GLU A 38 -4.46 4.36 18.66
CA GLU A 38 -4.51 5.36 19.74
C GLU A 38 -3.49 6.51 19.57
N LEU A 39 -2.49 6.37 18.67
CA LEU A 39 -1.48 7.41 18.43
C LEU A 39 -2.03 8.57 17.60
N GLU A 40 -1.39 9.75 17.70
CA GLU A 40 -1.67 10.91 16.84
C GLU A 40 -1.04 10.75 15.44
N VAL A 41 -1.49 9.74 14.70
CA VAL A 41 -1.13 9.49 13.30
C VAL A 41 -2.38 9.45 12.46
N ASP A 42 -2.27 9.75 11.16
CA ASP A 42 -3.44 9.81 10.28
C ASP A 42 -3.80 8.41 9.71
N MET A 43 -2.81 7.61 9.37
CA MET A 43 -2.99 6.31 8.71
C MET A 43 -1.99 5.28 9.24
N ILE A 44 -2.31 4.00 9.03
CA ILE A 44 -1.46 2.86 9.39
C ILE A 44 -1.21 2.05 8.12
N GLU A 45 0.03 1.64 7.87
CA GLU A 45 0.39 0.72 6.79
C GLU A 45 0.79 -0.64 7.38
N LEU A 46 0.14 -1.72 6.97
CA LEU A 46 0.61 -3.07 7.27
C LEU A 46 1.49 -3.59 6.14
N ARG A 47 2.78 -3.75 6.39
CA ARG A 47 3.77 -4.39 5.52
C ARG A 47 3.68 -5.91 5.69
N ILE A 48 2.74 -6.52 4.95
CA ILE A 48 2.48 -7.97 5.07
C ILE A 48 3.61 -8.83 4.48
N ASP A 49 4.51 -8.25 3.70
CA ASP A 49 5.71 -8.91 3.20
C ASP A 49 6.69 -9.33 4.32
N PHE A 50 6.57 -8.75 5.52
CA PHE A 50 7.30 -9.20 6.72
C PHE A 50 6.66 -10.40 7.43
N TYR A 51 5.40 -10.73 7.09
CA TYR A 51 4.66 -11.77 7.79
C TYR A 51 5.19 -13.16 7.48
N GLU A 52 5.61 -13.91 8.51
CA GLU A 52 6.27 -15.23 8.35
C GLU A 52 5.40 -16.29 7.66
N ASN A 53 4.08 -16.18 7.75
CA ASN A 53 3.13 -17.12 7.17
C ASN A 53 2.43 -16.60 5.91
N ILE A 54 3.02 -15.65 5.19
CA ILE A 54 2.40 -15.01 4.02
C ILE A 54 2.00 -15.99 2.91
N HIS A 55 2.66 -17.13 2.80
CA HIS A 55 2.34 -18.19 1.84
C HIS A 55 1.33 -19.21 2.36
N GLN A 56 0.81 -19.05 3.58
CA GLN A 56 -0.15 -19.96 4.20
C GLN A 56 -1.55 -19.35 4.18
N GLU A 57 -2.41 -19.79 3.26
CA GLU A 57 -3.74 -19.22 3.05
C GLU A 57 -4.59 -19.19 4.33
N ASP A 58 -4.62 -20.28 5.09
CA ASP A 58 -5.40 -20.35 6.34
C ASP A 58 -4.88 -19.39 7.41
N ALA A 59 -3.56 -19.21 7.51
CA ALA A 59 -2.96 -18.24 8.44
C ALA A 59 -3.30 -16.81 8.05
N LEU A 60 -3.16 -16.45 6.76
CA LEU A 60 -3.56 -15.14 6.24
C LEU A 60 -5.04 -14.85 6.47
N ARG A 61 -5.91 -15.81 6.16
CA ARG A 61 -7.36 -15.67 6.38
C ARG A 61 -7.68 -15.41 7.84
N ASN A 62 -7.08 -16.15 8.75
CA ASN A 62 -7.27 -15.97 10.19
C ASN A 62 -6.74 -14.60 10.66
N LEU A 63 -5.54 -14.21 10.23
CA LEU A 63 -4.97 -12.90 10.56
C LEU A 63 -5.89 -11.77 10.09
N PHE A 64 -6.35 -11.80 8.83
CA PHE A 64 -7.19 -10.74 8.27
C PHE A 64 -8.57 -10.67 8.95
N LEU A 65 -9.18 -11.81 9.30
CA LEU A 65 -10.41 -11.81 10.08
C LEU A 65 -10.20 -11.20 11.49
N ASN A 66 -9.08 -11.50 12.14
CA ASN A 66 -8.73 -10.91 13.43
C ASN A 66 -8.49 -9.40 13.31
N ILE A 67 -7.83 -8.93 12.23
CA ILE A 67 -7.64 -7.49 11.95
C ILE A 67 -9.00 -6.81 11.76
N ALA A 68 -9.89 -7.37 10.95
CA ALA A 68 -11.24 -6.83 10.73
C ALA A 68 -12.02 -6.70 12.04
N ALA A 69 -11.89 -7.68 12.94
CA ALA A 69 -12.55 -7.67 14.25
C ALA A 69 -12.05 -6.56 15.19
N LEU A 70 -10.86 -5.99 14.97
CA LEU A 70 -10.34 -4.87 15.77
C LEU A 70 -11.11 -3.56 15.53
N GLN A 71 -11.80 -3.42 14.39
CA GLN A 71 -12.54 -2.21 14.02
C GLN A 71 -11.68 -0.92 14.14
N ILE A 72 -10.48 -0.96 13.58
CA ILE A 72 -9.54 0.18 13.58
C ILE A 72 -10.22 1.41 12.98
N GLN A 73 -10.15 2.53 13.70
CA GLN A 73 -10.84 3.78 13.32
C GLN A 73 -10.06 4.61 12.30
N LYS A 74 -8.78 4.32 12.10
CA LYS A 74 -7.94 4.98 11.10
C LYS A 74 -7.93 4.20 9.79
N PRO A 75 -7.67 4.85 8.64
CA PRO A 75 -7.41 4.15 7.40
C PRO A 75 -6.23 3.19 7.55
N VAL A 76 -6.41 1.95 7.11
CA VAL A 76 -5.35 0.93 7.12
C VAL A 76 -5.02 0.55 5.69
N ILE A 77 -3.73 0.66 5.33
CA ILE A 77 -3.18 0.27 4.05
C ILE A 77 -2.61 -1.14 4.17
N LEU A 78 -2.97 -2.03 3.27
CA LEU A 78 -2.28 -3.30 3.07
C LEU A 78 -1.22 -3.13 1.99
N THR A 79 0.03 -3.45 2.31
CA THR A 79 1.16 -3.38 1.38
C THR A 79 1.90 -4.70 1.32
N ILE A 80 2.02 -5.27 0.12
CA ILE A 80 3.02 -6.28 -0.21
C ILE A 80 4.12 -5.56 -0.97
N ARG A 81 5.29 -5.34 -0.34
CA ARG A 81 6.45 -4.82 -1.03
C ARG A 81 7.28 -5.98 -1.54
N THR A 82 7.39 -6.10 -2.86
CA THR A 82 8.20 -7.15 -3.48
C THR A 82 9.70 -6.86 -3.37
N ALA A 83 10.53 -7.89 -3.40
CA ALA A 83 11.99 -7.73 -3.41
C ALA A 83 12.48 -6.87 -4.58
N ALA A 84 11.78 -6.87 -5.71
CA ALA A 84 12.07 -6.02 -6.87
C ALA A 84 11.94 -4.52 -6.58
N GLU A 85 11.11 -4.12 -5.61
CA GLU A 85 10.93 -2.74 -5.14
C GLU A 85 11.39 -2.55 -3.68
N GLY A 86 12.38 -3.35 -3.23
CA GLY A 86 13.04 -3.19 -1.94
C GLY A 86 12.27 -3.76 -0.74
N GLY A 87 11.39 -4.71 -0.96
CA GLY A 87 10.70 -5.46 0.08
C GLY A 87 11.40 -6.76 0.47
N GLU A 88 10.75 -7.56 1.33
CA GLU A 88 11.37 -8.73 1.98
C GLU A 88 11.13 -10.04 1.22
N ILE A 89 10.17 -10.09 0.27
CA ILE A 89 9.78 -11.35 -0.36
C ILE A 89 9.79 -11.29 -1.89
N GLU A 90 10.11 -12.46 -2.46
CA GLU A 90 9.74 -12.79 -3.83
C GLU A 90 8.39 -13.51 -3.80
N ILE A 91 7.42 -13.00 -4.54
CA ILE A 91 6.06 -13.56 -4.61
C ILE A 91 5.62 -13.60 -6.05
N ASP A 92 5.03 -14.72 -6.48
CA ASP A 92 4.49 -14.80 -7.83
C ASP A 92 3.14 -14.07 -7.95
N SER A 93 2.73 -13.80 -9.18
CA SER A 93 1.53 -13.02 -9.47
C SER A 93 0.24 -13.65 -8.93
N LYS A 94 0.18 -14.97 -8.87
CA LYS A 94 -0.99 -15.71 -8.38
C LYS A 94 -1.11 -15.58 -6.87
N ASP A 95 -0.01 -15.77 -6.15
CA ASP A 95 0.03 -15.66 -4.69
C ASP A 95 -0.17 -14.20 -4.27
N TYR A 96 0.43 -13.24 -5.00
CA TYR A 96 0.18 -11.81 -4.79
C TYR A 96 -1.32 -11.48 -4.88
N PHE A 97 -1.99 -11.90 -5.97
CA PHE A 97 -3.43 -11.70 -6.14
C PHE A 97 -4.24 -12.38 -5.03
N ASN A 98 -3.87 -13.60 -4.64
CA ASN A 98 -4.58 -14.35 -3.61
C ASN A 98 -4.54 -13.66 -2.24
N VAL A 99 -3.39 -13.09 -1.85
CA VAL A 99 -3.28 -12.32 -0.59
C VAL A 99 -4.27 -11.15 -0.59
N TYR A 100 -4.34 -10.37 -1.68
CA TYR A 100 -5.28 -9.24 -1.78
C TYR A 100 -6.73 -9.71 -1.78
N LYS A 101 -7.03 -10.81 -2.47
CA LYS A 101 -8.36 -11.40 -2.47
C LYS A 101 -8.83 -11.79 -1.06
N LEU A 102 -7.99 -12.48 -0.31
CA LEU A 102 -8.29 -12.85 1.08
C LEU A 102 -8.52 -11.63 1.97
N ALA A 103 -7.70 -10.60 1.79
CA ALA A 103 -7.82 -9.34 2.55
C ALA A 103 -9.11 -8.59 2.23
N VAL A 104 -9.52 -8.54 0.96
CA VAL A 104 -10.79 -7.95 0.51
C VAL A 104 -11.97 -8.75 1.06
N GLU A 105 -11.95 -10.08 0.95
CA GLU A 105 -12.98 -10.96 1.50
C GLU A 105 -13.18 -10.78 3.00
N ALA A 106 -12.10 -10.59 3.76
CA ALA A 106 -12.14 -10.33 5.20
C ALA A 106 -12.59 -8.90 5.56
N ASN A 107 -12.64 -7.98 4.58
CA ASN A 107 -12.94 -6.57 4.79
C ASN A 107 -12.04 -5.89 5.85
N ALA A 108 -10.75 -6.25 5.85
CA ALA A 108 -9.80 -5.88 6.90
C ALA A 108 -9.09 -4.54 6.67
N PHE A 109 -9.06 -4.05 5.41
CA PHE A 109 -8.29 -2.89 5.01
C PHE A 109 -9.14 -1.90 4.22
N ASP A 110 -8.67 -0.65 4.14
CA ASP A 110 -9.35 0.43 3.43
C ASP A 110 -8.64 0.74 2.11
N ILE A 111 -7.32 0.61 2.08
CA ILE A 111 -6.44 0.95 0.95
C ILE A 111 -5.53 -0.25 0.66
N TYR A 112 -5.27 -0.51 -0.62
CA TYR A 112 -4.42 -1.60 -1.10
C TYR A 112 -3.30 -1.03 -1.97
N ASP A 113 -2.03 -1.21 -1.55
CA ASP A 113 -0.84 -0.73 -2.29
C ASP A 113 -0.50 -1.74 -3.40
N VAL A 114 -0.69 -1.37 -4.65
CA VAL A 114 -0.42 -2.18 -5.84
C VAL A 114 0.81 -1.61 -6.56
N GLU A 115 1.86 -2.41 -6.72
CA GLU A 115 3.06 -1.97 -7.42
C GLU A 115 2.84 -1.84 -8.93
N LEU A 116 3.22 -0.70 -9.51
CA LEU A 116 3.14 -0.47 -10.95
C LEU A 116 3.96 -1.51 -11.75
N ALA A 117 5.04 -2.01 -11.16
CA ALA A 117 5.94 -3.00 -11.77
C ALA A 117 5.27 -4.36 -12.04
N LEU A 118 4.14 -4.68 -11.40
CA LEU A 118 3.38 -5.92 -11.65
C LEU A 118 2.75 -5.99 -13.05
N GLY A 119 2.71 -4.87 -13.75
CA GLY A 119 2.19 -4.76 -15.10
C GLY A 119 0.68 -4.53 -15.18
N THR A 120 0.25 -4.09 -16.37
CA THR A 120 -1.10 -3.58 -16.64
C THR A 120 -2.20 -4.61 -16.33
N ASN A 121 -2.03 -5.87 -16.71
CA ASN A 121 -3.09 -6.87 -16.54
C ASN A 121 -3.37 -7.11 -15.06
N MET A 122 -2.33 -7.34 -14.25
CA MET A 122 -2.47 -7.53 -12.81
C MET A 122 -3.08 -6.30 -12.13
N ALA A 123 -2.64 -5.10 -12.52
CA ALA A 123 -3.18 -3.86 -11.98
C ALA A 123 -4.69 -3.72 -12.25
N ILE A 124 -5.16 -4.06 -13.46
CA ILE A 124 -6.58 -4.04 -13.81
C ILE A 124 -7.39 -5.07 -13.00
N GLU A 125 -6.87 -6.29 -12.85
CA GLU A 125 -7.55 -7.33 -12.07
C GLU A 125 -7.68 -6.93 -10.59
N LEU A 126 -6.59 -6.43 -9.99
CA LEU A 126 -6.59 -5.96 -8.60
C LEU A 126 -7.47 -4.72 -8.42
N ARG A 127 -7.42 -3.75 -9.34
CA ARG A 127 -8.30 -2.60 -9.30
C ARG A 127 -9.77 -3.03 -9.27
N THR A 128 -10.15 -3.95 -10.16
CA THR A 128 -11.53 -4.44 -10.22
C THR A 128 -11.94 -5.08 -8.89
N LEU A 129 -11.10 -5.96 -8.35
CA LEU A 129 -11.32 -6.60 -7.06
C LEU A 129 -11.50 -5.60 -5.92
N ILE A 130 -10.63 -4.58 -5.87
CA ILE A 130 -10.59 -3.57 -4.81
C ILE A 130 -11.80 -2.62 -4.92
N HIS A 131 -12.07 -2.08 -6.12
CA HIS A 131 -13.16 -1.14 -6.35
C HIS A 131 -14.54 -1.79 -6.20
N ASP A 132 -14.72 -3.04 -6.65
CA ASP A 132 -15.99 -3.77 -6.47
C ASP A 132 -16.32 -3.99 -4.99
N ALA A 133 -15.32 -4.02 -4.12
CA ALA A 133 -15.49 -4.06 -2.67
C ALA A 133 -15.67 -2.67 -2.03
N GLY A 134 -15.70 -1.58 -2.80
CA GLY A 134 -15.78 -0.21 -2.30
C GLY A 134 -14.54 0.27 -1.56
N LYS A 135 -13.36 -0.28 -1.92
CA LYS A 135 -12.06 0.05 -1.34
C LYS A 135 -11.24 0.90 -2.32
N TYR A 136 -10.08 1.38 -1.87
CA TYR A 136 -9.21 2.28 -2.61
C TYR A 136 -7.91 1.61 -3.02
N MET A 137 -7.47 1.88 -4.26
CA MET A 137 -6.20 1.42 -4.78
C MET A 137 -5.16 2.54 -4.69
N LEU A 138 -4.10 2.32 -3.90
CA LEU A 138 -2.87 3.09 -3.97
C LEU A 138 -1.94 2.39 -4.95
N MET A 139 -1.53 3.07 -6.03
CA MET A 139 -0.54 2.52 -6.94
C MET A 139 0.83 3.12 -6.64
N SER A 140 1.83 2.26 -6.46
CA SER A 140 3.18 2.67 -6.05
C SER A 140 4.26 2.29 -7.04
N SER A 141 5.36 3.04 -7.00
CA SER A 141 6.63 2.71 -7.68
C SER A 141 7.80 3.20 -6.84
N HIS A 142 8.78 2.33 -6.64
CA HIS A 142 9.98 2.62 -5.84
C HIS A 142 11.25 2.48 -6.67
N ASN A 143 12.20 3.37 -6.45
CA ASN A 143 13.56 3.28 -6.98
C ASN A 143 14.54 3.68 -5.87
N PHE A 144 15.23 2.70 -5.32
CA PHE A 144 16.18 2.90 -4.22
C PHE A 144 17.61 3.21 -4.69
N ASP A 145 17.85 3.18 -6.03
CA ASP A 145 19.18 3.42 -6.58
C ASP A 145 19.41 4.90 -6.92
N ARG A 146 18.37 5.58 -7.40
CA ARG A 146 18.46 6.98 -7.87
C ARG A 146 17.09 7.66 -8.01
N THR A 147 17.12 8.96 -8.27
CA THR A 147 15.96 9.72 -8.76
C THR A 147 15.93 9.67 -10.30
N PRO A 148 14.91 9.08 -10.93
CA PRO A 148 14.75 9.12 -12.39
C PRO A 148 14.51 10.54 -12.91
N GLU A 149 14.77 10.74 -14.20
CA GLU A 149 14.44 12.00 -14.90
C GLU A 149 12.95 12.37 -14.77
N VAL A 150 12.64 13.66 -14.73
CA VAL A 150 11.29 14.20 -14.54
C VAL A 150 10.29 13.60 -15.53
N ASP A 151 10.67 13.46 -16.80
CA ASP A 151 9.80 12.87 -17.84
C ASP A 151 9.45 11.40 -17.52
N SER A 152 10.40 10.65 -16.97
CA SER A 152 10.19 9.26 -16.56
C SER A 152 9.23 9.17 -15.38
N LEU A 153 9.37 10.06 -14.39
CA LEU A 153 8.46 10.16 -13.25
C LEU A 153 7.05 10.54 -13.71
N MET A 154 6.92 11.54 -14.59
CA MET A 154 5.65 11.94 -15.19
C MET A 154 4.98 10.79 -15.97
N GLN A 155 5.77 9.98 -16.68
CA GLN A 155 5.24 8.81 -17.37
C GLN A 155 4.68 7.76 -16.40
N LYS A 156 5.33 7.55 -15.26
CA LYS A 156 4.80 6.66 -14.20
C LYS A 156 3.46 7.18 -13.66
N PHE A 157 3.36 8.47 -13.33
CA PHE A 157 2.09 9.05 -12.87
C PHE A 157 0.97 8.94 -13.91
N ARG A 158 1.26 9.20 -15.19
CA ARG A 158 0.27 8.99 -16.28
C ARG A 158 -0.16 7.54 -16.40
N SER A 159 0.75 6.59 -16.19
CA SER A 159 0.42 5.16 -16.21
C SER A 159 -0.48 4.79 -15.03
N MET A 160 -0.18 5.28 -13.83
CA MET A 160 -1.01 5.08 -12.64
C MET A 160 -2.42 5.70 -12.80
N ASP A 161 -2.49 6.91 -13.35
CA ASP A 161 -3.76 7.60 -13.65
C ASP A 161 -4.59 6.83 -14.69
N SER A 162 -3.95 6.33 -15.76
CA SER A 162 -4.62 5.52 -16.79
C SER A 162 -5.14 4.18 -16.28
N LEU A 163 -4.59 3.69 -15.16
CA LEU A 163 -5.03 2.48 -14.46
C LEU A 163 -6.04 2.80 -13.35
N GLU A 164 -6.50 4.06 -13.28
CA GLU A 164 -7.51 4.53 -12.33
C GLU A 164 -7.11 4.32 -10.87
N ALA A 165 -5.83 4.59 -10.54
CA ALA A 165 -5.37 4.61 -9.17
C ALA A 165 -6.03 5.77 -8.40
N ASP A 166 -6.55 5.49 -7.20
CA ASP A 166 -7.13 6.53 -6.33
C ASP A 166 -6.04 7.36 -5.66
N ILE A 167 -4.90 6.74 -5.35
CA ILE A 167 -3.71 7.38 -4.77
C ILE A 167 -2.49 6.94 -5.58
N MET A 168 -1.63 7.89 -5.94
CA MET A 168 -0.39 7.63 -6.66
C MET A 168 0.80 7.93 -5.76
N LYS A 169 1.73 6.97 -5.62
CA LYS A 169 2.91 7.06 -4.75
C LYS A 169 4.17 6.75 -5.55
N VAL A 170 5.14 7.66 -5.49
CA VAL A 170 6.48 7.42 -6.02
C VAL A 170 7.50 7.66 -4.93
N ALA A 171 8.40 6.71 -4.71
CA ALA A 171 9.53 6.84 -3.82
C ALA A 171 10.83 6.66 -4.59
N VAL A 172 11.76 7.59 -4.39
CA VAL A 172 13.05 7.63 -5.11
C VAL A 172 14.19 7.96 -4.14
N MET A 173 15.42 7.70 -4.57
CA MET A 173 16.62 8.03 -3.80
C MET A 173 17.28 9.26 -4.42
N PRO A 174 17.20 10.45 -3.78
CA PRO A 174 17.89 11.64 -4.26
C PRO A 174 19.39 11.55 -3.95
N GLU A 175 20.22 11.87 -4.94
CA GLU A 175 21.69 11.97 -4.80
C GLU A 175 22.11 13.42 -4.48
N ASP A 176 21.31 14.41 -4.89
CA ASP A 176 21.58 15.82 -4.66
C ASP A 176 20.30 16.67 -4.47
N TYR A 177 20.49 17.98 -4.26
CA TYR A 177 19.37 18.92 -4.10
C TYR A 177 18.53 19.09 -5.36
N GLN A 178 19.11 18.88 -6.55
CA GLN A 178 18.36 18.99 -7.81
C GLN A 178 17.36 17.86 -7.93
N ASP A 179 17.70 16.67 -7.51
CA ASP A 179 16.80 15.52 -7.46
C ASP A 179 15.59 15.79 -6.57
N LEU A 180 15.83 16.40 -5.39
CA LEU A 180 14.75 16.79 -4.49
C LEU A 180 13.84 17.86 -5.14
N LEU A 181 14.42 18.86 -5.80
CA LEU A 181 13.65 19.91 -6.49
C LEU A 181 12.86 19.30 -7.67
N ASN A 182 13.45 18.38 -8.42
CA ASN A 182 12.78 17.66 -9.49
C ASN A 182 11.55 16.92 -8.95
N LEU A 183 11.69 16.20 -7.84
CA LEU A 183 10.57 15.48 -7.20
C LEU A 183 9.46 16.43 -6.71
N LEU A 184 9.82 17.60 -6.18
CA LEU A 184 8.86 18.59 -5.67
C LEU A 184 8.21 19.44 -6.78
N SER A 185 8.64 19.32 -8.03
CA SER A 185 8.13 20.09 -9.16
C SER A 185 6.86 19.51 -9.81
N PHE A 186 6.37 18.40 -9.30
CA PHE A 186 5.14 17.73 -9.78
C PHE A 186 3.88 18.33 -9.16
#